data_ca98456574983ccc4270038ed31f250b
#
_entry.id   ca98456574983ccc4270038ed31f250b
#
_cell.length_a   1.000
_cell.length_b   1.000
_cell.length_c   1.000
_cell.angle_alpha   90.00
_cell.angle_beta   90.00
_cell.angle_gamma   90.00
#
_symmetry.space_group_name_H-M   'P 1'
#
loop_
_entity.id
_entity.type
_entity.pdbx_description
1 polymer ?
#
loop_
_entity_poly.entity_id
_entity_poly.type
_entity_poly.pdbx_seq_one_letter_code
_entity_poly.pdbx_strand_id
1 'polypeptide(L)'
;MFAPFLLTNKLMHTTENKPTIHDPREEPTQFFITDRLQLGEIIEQLTVFTGKADLKIMSFSVGEEFVRKIHTLKKKGRIKSAELVFDFKAAEKTARTNTLTTTVFYRVYYCTNHAKVVVVAGEQQTCTVLTSQNGTRGTRNEAYFITNKGDIAEYVRRKLEKLRASRVNTGD
;
A
#
# COMPACT_ATOMS: atom_id res chain seq x y z
N MET A 1 0.54 37.41 -9.35
CA MET A 1 1.54 37.42 -8.26
C MET A 1 1.45 36.05 -7.59
N PHE A 2 2.35 35.10 -7.96
CA PHE A 2 2.37 33.76 -7.41
C PHE A 2 3.18 33.77 -6.13
N ALA A 3 2.56 33.40 -5.01
CA ALA A 3 3.28 33.21 -3.76
C ALA A 3 4.28 32.06 -3.89
N PRO A 4 5.54 32.21 -3.46
CA PRO A 4 6.50 31.12 -3.51
C PRO A 4 6.07 30.03 -2.53
N PHE A 5 5.96 28.81 -3.05
CA PHE A 5 5.77 27.61 -2.27
C PHE A 5 7.02 27.40 -1.43
N LEU A 6 6.98 27.82 -0.18
CA LEU A 6 8.02 27.52 0.80
C LEU A 6 7.95 26.01 1.11
N LEU A 7 8.64 25.22 0.30
CA LEU A 7 9.09 23.90 0.67
C LEU A 7 10.03 24.05 1.87
N THR A 8 9.51 23.91 3.07
CA THR A 8 10.35 23.75 4.25
C THR A 8 11.19 22.50 4.06
N ASN A 9 12.48 22.72 3.85
CA ASN A 9 13.53 21.72 3.68
C ASN A 9 13.68 20.86 4.97
N LYS A 10 12.80 19.88 5.16
CA LYS A 10 13.00 18.81 6.15
C LYS A 10 12.99 17.44 5.47
N LEU A 11 13.58 17.36 4.28
CA LEU A 11 13.40 16.28 3.33
C LEU A 11 14.67 15.44 3.10
N MET A 12 15.58 15.33 4.07
CA MET A 12 16.66 14.34 3.96
C MET A 12 17.05 13.82 5.35
N HIS A 13 16.39 12.77 5.77
CA HIS A 13 16.98 11.89 6.77
C HIS A 13 17.74 10.76 6.07
N THR A 14 19.00 10.99 5.76
CA THR A 14 19.99 9.93 5.58
C THR A 14 20.35 9.41 6.96
N THR A 15 19.54 8.54 7.53
CA THR A 15 19.87 7.90 8.80
C THR A 15 20.20 6.43 8.55
N GLU A 16 21.29 5.96 9.13
CA GLU A 16 21.63 4.54 9.27
C GLU A 16 20.52 3.76 10.01
N ASN A 17 19.55 4.45 10.58
CA ASN A 17 18.43 3.91 11.33
C ASN A 17 17.20 3.65 10.43
N LYS A 18 16.40 2.66 10.82
CA LYS A 18 15.12 2.36 10.20
C LYS A 18 14.20 3.59 10.25
N PRO A 19 13.64 4.07 9.12
CA PRO A 19 12.74 5.21 9.12
C PRO A 19 11.52 4.99 10.02
N THR A 20 11.12 6.04 10.73
CA THR A 20 9.88 6.07 11.50
C THR A 20 8.84 6.87 10.74
N ILE A 21 7.63 6.32 10.60
CA ILE A 21 6.51 7.04 10.01
C ILE A 21 5.91 7.92 11.11
N HIS A 22 5.82 9.22 10.83
CA HIS A 22 5.19 10.20 11.69
C HIS A 22 3.67 10.19 11.52
N ASP A 23 2.94 10.74 12.48
CA ASP A 23 1.49 10.87 12.36
C ASP A 23 1.13 11.72 11.12
N PRO A 24 0.38 11.16 10.16
CA PRO A 24 0.04 11.91 8.94
C PRO A 24 -0.87 13.12 9.18
N ARG A 25 -1.45 13.30 10.38
CA ARG A 25 -2.18 14.51 10.75
C ARG A 25 -1.22 15.67 11.01
N GLU A 26 -0.02 15.39 11.53
CA GLU A 26 1.03 16.37 11.81
C GLU A 26 1.95 16.55 10.61
N GLU A 27 2.29 15.44 9.92
CA GLU A 27 3.11 15.42 8.72
C GLU A 27 2.35 14.79 7.55
N PRO A 28 1.49 15.56 6.86
CA PRO A 28 0.55 15.05 5.86
C PRO A 28 1.20 14.39 4.65
N THR A 29 2.48 14.66 4.41
CA THR A 29 3.23 14.11 3.29
C THR A 29 4.64 13.75 3.74
N GLN A 30 5.00 12.47 3.59
CA GLN A 30 6.30 11.96 3.98
C GLN A 30 6.93 11.24 2.79
N PHE A 31 8.23 11.45 2.59
CA PHE A 31 8.99 10.77 1.55
C PHE A 31 10.31 10.27 2.12
N PHE A 32 10.67 9.04 1.77
CA PHE A 32 11.97 8.46 2.14
C PHE A 32 12.39 7.38 1.13
N ILE A 33 13.68 7.11 1.11
CA ILE A 33 14.29 6.01 0.37
C ILE A 33 15.02 5.16 1.39
N THR A 34 14.74 3.85 1.42
CA THR A 34 15.32 2.93 2.40
C THR A 34 15.26 1.48 1.95
N ASP A 35 16.20 0.67 2.41
CA ASP A 35 16.20 -0.79 2.32
C ASP A 35 15.75 -1.46 3.63
N ARG A 36 15.48 -0.66 4.68
CA ARG A 36 15.25 -1.13 6.06
C ARG A 36 13.79 -1.20 6.47
N LEU A 37 12.87 -0.76 5.63
CA LEU A 37 11.44 -0.75 5.93
C LEU A 37 10.68 -1.46 4.80
N GLN A 38 9.86 -2.42 5.16
CA GLN A 38 9.06 -3.17 4.20
C GLN A 38 7.64 -2.61 4.12
N LEU A 39 6.98 -2.74 2.97
CA LEU A 39 5.62 -2.24 2.77
C LEU A 39 4.62 -2.73 3.84
N GLY A 40 4.74 -3.99 4.25
CA GLY A 40 3.90 -4.54 5.33
C GLY A 40 4.11 -3.88 6.68
N GLU A 41 5.32 -3.39 6.96
CA GLU A 41 5.65 -2.67 8.20
C GLU A 41 5.14 -1.22 8.14
N ILE A 42 5.18 -0.60 6.96
CA ILE A 42 4.57 0.72 6.73
C ILE A 42 3.07 0.66 7.01
N ILE A 43 2.38 -0.34 6.47
CA ILE A 43 0.95 -0.55 6.73
C ILE A 43 0.71 -0.72 8.24
N GLU A 44 1.53 -1.53 8.93
CA GLU A 44 1.41 -1.72 10.38
C GLU A 44 1.56 -0.41 11.15
N GLN A 45 2.57 0.41 10.83
CA GLN A 45 2.75 1.71 11.47
C GLN A 45 1.58 2.65 11.19
N LEU A 46 1.12 2.71 9.92
CA LEU A 46 -0.03 3.55 9.56
C LEU A 46 -1.31 3.17 10.30
N THR A 47 -1.54 1.87 10.57
CA THR A 47 -2.74 1.45 11.33
C THR A 47 -2.74 1.92 12.79
N VAL A 48 -1.62 2.39 13.32
CA VAL A 48 -1.57 3.06 14.64
C VAL A 48 -2.26 4.42 14.58
N PHE A 49 -2.07 5.15 13.47
CA PHE A 49 -2.61 6.51 13.30
C PHE A 49 -3.99 6.53 12.63
N THR A 50 -4.26 5.56 11.77
CA THR A 50 -5.54 5.51 11.04
C THR A 50 -6.65 4.81 11.83
N GLY A 51 -6.30 4.05 12.87
CA GLY A 51 -7.22 3.13 13.52
C GLY A 51 -7.47 1.87 12.68
N LYS A 52 -8.50 1.11 13.00
CA LYS A 52 -8.89 -0.09 12.26
C LYS A 52 -9.25 0.27 10.81
N ALA A 53 -8.61 -0.39 9.85
CA ALA A 53 -8.61 0.05 8.46
C ALA A 53 -9.08 -1.00 7.46
N ASP A 54 -9.68 -0.52 6.37
CA ASP A 54 -9.86 -1.25 5.13
C ASP A 54 -8.67 -0.97 4.20
N LEU A 55 -8.07 -2.02 3.65
CA LEU A 55 -6.94 -1.91 2.73
C LEU A 55 -7.37 -2.11 1.28
N LYS A 56 -6.86 -1.27 0.38
CA LYS A 56 -6.88 -1.47 -1.06
C LYS A 56 -5.45 -1.45 -1.57
N ILE A 57 -4.99 -2.58 -2.11
CA ILE A 57 -3.59 -2.80 -2.47
C ILE A 57 -3.49 -3.06 -3.96
N MET A 58 -2.63 -2.33 -4.64
CA MET A 58 -2.16 -2.62 -5.99
C MET A 58 -0.69 -3.01 -5.91
N SER A 59 -0.31 -4.16 -6.46
CA SER A 59 1.07 -4.60 -6.53
C SER A 59 1.30 -5.42 -7.80
N PHE A 60 2.49 -5.35 -8.38
CA PHE A 60 2.87 -6.27 -9.47
C PHE A 60 2.98 -7.70 -8.93
N SER A 61 3.62 -7.88 -7.78
CA SER A 61 3.79 -9.19 -7.13
C SER A 61 3.59 -9.09 -5.63
N VAL A 62 3.19 -10.20 -5.02
CA VAL A 62 3.10 -10.34 -3.57
C VAL A 62 3.80 -11.63 -3.14
N GLY A 63 4.53 -11.56 -2.03
CA GLY A 63 5.20 -12.70 -1.42
C GLY A 63 4.46 -13.20 -0.19
N GLU A 64 4.77 -14.40 0.22
CA GLU A 64 4.14 -15.05 1.38
C GLU A 64 4.32 -14.24 2.68
N GLU A 65 5.50 -13.66 2.90
CA GLU A 65 5.78 -12.84 4.09
C GLU A 65 4.84 -11.63 4.19
N PHE A 66 4.62 -10.92 3.08
CA PHE A 66 3.68 -9.81 3.03
C PHE A 66 2.25 -10.27 3.33
N VAL A 67 1.80 -11.36 2.69
CA VAL A 67 0.45 -11.91 2.91
C VAL A 67 0.27 -12.34 4.37
N ARG A 68 1.27 -13.00 4.97
CA ARG A 68 1.27 -13.36 6.41
C ARG A 68 1.24 -12.15 7.32
N LYS A 69 1.93 -11.07 6.94
CA LYS A 69 1.89 -9.80 7.70
C LYS A 69 0.48 -9.21 7.71
N ILE A 70 -0.18 -9.13 6.55
CA ILE A 70 -1.58 -8.66 6.46
C ILE A 70 -2.52 -9.57 7.27
N HIS A 71 -2.35 -10.88 7.19
CA HIS A 71 -3.12 -11.83 8.00
C HIS A 71 -2.95 -11.57 9.50
N THR A 72 -1.71 -11.37 9.95
CA THR A 72 -1.43 -11.07 11.36
C THR A 72 -2.09 -9.76 11.81
N LEU A 73 -2.06 -8.72 10.98
CA LEU A 73 -2.73 -7.45 11.28
C LEU A 73 -4.26 -7.59 11.34
N LYS A 74 -4.84 -8.45 10.48
CA LYS A 74 -6.28 -8.80 10.56
C LYS A 74 -6.60 -9.50 11.88
N LYS A 75 -5.80 -10.50 12.27
CA LYS A 75 -5.98 -11.21 13.56
C LYS A 75 -5.86 -10.29 14.77
N LYS A 76 -4.98 -9.28 14.71
CA LYS A 76 -4.83 -8.24 15.74
C LYS A 76 -5.97 -7.19 15.72
N GLY A 77 -6.95 -7.32 14.82
CA GLY A 77 -8.05 -6.36 14.68
C GLY A 77 -7.68 -5.00 14.10
N ARG A 78 -6.44 -4.84 13.60
CA ARG A 78 -5.97 -3.59 12.98
C ARG A 78 -6.47 -3.41 11.55
N ILE A 79 -6.74 -4.51 10.85
CA ILE A 79 -7.30 -4.51 9.49
C ILE A 79 -8.66 -5.19 9.52
N LYS A 80 -9.67 -4.50 9.03
CA LYS A 80 -11.04 -4.98 8.88
C LYS A 80 -11.17 -5.83 7.62
N SER A 81 -10.78 -5.28 6.48
CA SER A 81 -10.80 -5.96 5.19
C SER A 81 -9.58 -5.60 4.36
N ALA A 82 -9.24 -6.44 3.38
CA ALA A 82 -8.16 -6.18 2.44
C ALA A 82 -8.54 -6.68 1.04
N GLU A 83 -8.42 -5.79 0.04
CA GLU A 83 -8.53 -6.10 -1.38
C GLU A 83 -7.17 -6.03 -2.04
N LEU A 84 -6.91 -6.90 -2.98
CA LEU A 84 -5.67 -6.96 -3.74
C LEU A 84 -5.94 -6.91 -5.24
N VAL A 85 -5.27 -5.99 -5.94
CA VAL A 85 -5.10 -6.02 -7.39
C VAL A 85 -3.68 -6.44 -7.70
N PHE A 86 -3.54 -7.46 -8.50
CA PHE A 86 -2.32 -8.22 -8.68
C PHE A 86 -2.07 -8.47 -10.16
N ASP A 87 -0.81 -8.41 -10.60
CA ASP A 87 -0.49 -8.71 -12.00
C ASP A 87 -0.68 -10.20 -12.29
N PHE A 88 -1.37 -10.53 -13.38
CA PHE A 88 -1.69 -11.92 -13.69
C PHE A 88 -0.44 -12.74 -14.06
N LYS A 89 0.58 -12.14 -14.72
CA LYS A 89 1.84 -12.84 -15.05
C LYS A 89 2.65 -13.20 -13.81
N ALA A 90 2.58 -12.35 -12.79
CA ALA A 90 3.22 -12.63 -11.51
C ALA A 90 2.45 -13.70 -10.72
N ALA A 91 1.11 -13.73 -10.84
CA ALA A 91 0.26 -14.73 -10.20
C ALA A 91 0.54 -16.15 -10.68
N GLU A 92 0.78 -16.35 -11.98
CA GLU A 92 1.11 -17.64 -12.55
C GLU A 92 2.39 -18.27 -11.94
N LYS A 93 3.36 -17.41 -11.58
CA LYS A 93 4.63 -17.82 -10.98
C LYS A 93 4.55 -18.15 -9.49
N THR A 94 3.45 -17.81 -8.82
CA THR A 94 3.31 -17.87 -7.36
C THR A 94 2.14 -18.76 -6.90
N ALA A 95 1.94 -19.91 -7.55
CA ALA A 95 0.84 -20.82 -7.26
C ALA A 95 0.70 -21.20 -5.77
N ARG A 96 1.81 -21.34 -5.04
CA ARG A 96 1.80 -21.62 -3.58
C ARG A 96 1.27 -20.45 -2.76
N THR A 97 1.49 -19.22 -3.19
CA THR A 97 1.02 -18.02 -2.50
C THR A 97 -0.47 -17.77 -2.76
N ASN A 98 -1.02 -18.31 -3.84
CA ASN A 98 -2.41 -18.04 -4.25
C ASN A 98 -3.44 -18.51 -3.21
N THR A 99 -3.29 -19.70 -2.64
CA THR A 99 -4.23 -20.22 -1.61
C THR A 99 -4.23 -19.31 -0.37
N LEU A 100 -3.04 -18.94 0.12
CA LEU A 100 -2.93 -18.05 1.27
C LEU A 100 -3.49 -16.66 0.94
N THR A 101 -3.22 -16.16 -0.25
CA THR A 101 -3.71 -14.85 -0.71
C THR A 101 -5.24 -14.79 -0.72
N THR A 102 -5.91 -15.78 -1.30
CA THR A 102 -7.38 -15.85 -1.34
C THR A 102 -8.01 -16.03 0.04
N THR A 103 -7.30 -16.61 0.99
CA THR A 103 -7.75 -16.73 2.38
C THR A 103 -7.65 -15.39 3.14
N VAL A 104 -6.60 -14.60 2.87
CA VAL A 104 -6.33 -13.34 3.59
C VAL A 104 -7.09 -12.17 3.00
N PHE A 105 -7.12 -12.07 1.68
CA PHE A 105 -7.80 -11.00 0.97
C PHE A 105 -9.23 -11.45 0.61
N TYR A 106 -10.22 -10.66 1.03
CA TYR A 106 -11.61 -11.00 0.74
C TYR A 106 -11.95 -10.86 -0.76
N ARG A 107 -11.13 -10.11 -1.51
CA ARG A 107 -11.20 -9.98 -2.97
C ARG A 107 -9.79 -9.89 -3.56
N VAL A 108 -9.54 -10.66 -4.59
CA VAL A 108 -8.31 -10.63 -5.38
C VAL A 108 -8.69 -10.44 -6.85
N TYR A 109 -8.10 -9.43 -7.48
CA TYR A 109 -8.30 -9.12 -8.90
C TYR A 109 -6.98 -9.29 -9.64
N TYR A 110 -7.03 -9.94 -10.78
CA TYR A 110 -5.88 -10.12 -11.65
C TYR A 110 -6.03 -9.24 -12.88
N CYS A 111 -5.03 -8.43 -13.19
CA CYS A 111 -5.01 -7.58 -14.38
C CYS A 111 -3.56 -7.28 -14.77
N THR A 112 -3.35 -6.64 -15.92
CA THR A 112 -2.04 -6.05 -16.24
C THR A 112 -1.81 -4.86 -15.32
N ASN A 113 -0.90 -4.99 -14.36
CA ASN A 113 -0.64 -3.97 -13.35
C ASN A 113 0.82 -3.92 -12.95
N HIS A 114 1.42 -2.75 -13.00
CA HIS A 114 2.76 -2.50 -12.47
C HIS A 114 2.78 -1.45 -11.35
N ALA A 115 1.63 -0.87 -11.02
CA ALA A 115 1.52 0.07 -9.92
C ALA A 115 1.73 -0.62 -8.55
N LYS A 116 2.34 0.10 -7.62
CA LYS A 116 2.52 -0.29 -6.24
C LYS A 116 1.95 0.82 -5.37
N VAL A 117 0.71 0.62 -4.96
CA VAL A 117 -0.07 1.62 -4.23
C VAL A 117 -0.90 0.94 -3.17
N VAL A 118 -0.94 1.52 -1.99
CA VAL A 118 -1.81 1.07 -0.90
C VAL A 118 -2.65 2.23 -0.40
N VAL A 119 -3.95 2.05 -0.30
CA VAL A 119 -4.85 2.92 0.46
C VAL A 119 -5.18 2.24 1.78
N VAL A 120 -4.85 2.91 2.87
CA VAL A 120 -5.17 2.52 4.25
C VAL A 120 -6.32 3.42 4.71
N ALA A 121 -7.55 2.95 4.58
CA ALA A 121 -8.75 3.71 4.92
C ALA A 121 -9.21 3.33 6.33
N GLY A 122 -8.73 4.06 7.32
CA GLY A 122 -9.05 3.82 8.72
C GLY A 122 -10.22 4.65 9.22
N GLU A 123 -10.60 4.39 10.48
CA GLU A 123 -11.70 5.08 11.17
C GLU A 123 -11.37 6.56 11.46
N GLN A 124 -10.08 6.89 11.65
CA GLN A 124 -9.64 8.23 12.02
C GLN A 124 -9.19 9.05 10.81
N GLN A 125 -8.52 8.42 9.87
CA GLN A 125 -8.02 9.06 8.64
C GLN A 125 -7.73 8.03 7.55
N THR A 126 -7.59 8.51 6.34
CA THR A 126 -7.15 7.70 5.19
C THR A 126 -5.75 8.13 4.76
N CYS A 127 -4.87 7.16 4.58
CA CYS A 127 -3.52 7.38 4.05
C CYS A 127 -3.33 6.61 2.75
N THR A 128 -2.55 7.19 1.85
CA THR A 128 -2.13 6.53 0.61
C THR A 128 -0.61 6.38 0.60
N VAL A 129 -0.14 5.20 0.29
CA VAL A 129 1.28 4.89 0.10
C VAL A 129 1.52 4.60 -1.37
N LEU A 130 2.40 5.38 -2.00
CA LEU A 130 2.96 5.08 -3.31
C LEU A 130 4.39 4.61 -3.10
N THR A 131 4.78 3.54 -3.77
CA THR A 131 6.11 2.97 -3.55
C THR A 131 6.67 2.31 -4.80
N SER A 132 7.98 2.17 -4.87
CA SER A 132 8.65 1.32 -5.85
C SER A 132 8.62 -0.16 -5.41
N GLN A 133 8.41 -0.45 -4.13
CA GLN A 133 8.42 -1.81 -3.58
C GLN A 133 7.13 -2.56 -3.91
N ASN A 134 7.30 -3.80 -4.39
CA ASN A 134 6.20 -4.77 -4.45
C ASN A 134 5.78 -5.25 -3.04
N GLY A 135 4.66 -5.94 -2.95
CA GLY A 135 4.27 -6.69 -1.74
C GLY A 135 5.17 -7.93 -1.52
N THR A 136 6.47 -7.76 -1.71
CA THR A 136 7.49 -8.80 -1.51
C THR A 136 8.58 -8.26 -0.59
N ARG A 137 9.30 -9.15 0.09
CA ARG A 137 10.49 -8.75 0.82
C ARG A 137 11.59 -8.35 -0.17
N GLY A 138 12.21 -7.19 0.07
CA GLY A 138 13.34 -6.69 -0.69
C GLY A 138 14.49 -6.25 0.22
N THR A 139 15.71 -6.28 -0.32
CA THR A 139 16.93 -5.77 0.33
C THR A 139 17.49 -4.57 -0.42
N ARG A 140 16.70 -4.02 -1.33
CA ARG A 140 17.06 -2.85 -2.15
C ARG A 140 16.51 -1.58 -1.53
N ASN A 141 17.16 -0.47 -1.84
CA ASN A 141 16.57 0.83 -1.55
C ASN A 141 15.28 1.00 -2.35
N GLU A 142 14.19 1.24 -1.65
CA GLU A 142 12.89 1.48 -2.22
C GLU A 142 12.40 2.88 -1.83
N ALA A 143 11.73 3.54 -2.76
CA ALA A 143 11.13 4.84 -2.52
C ALA A 143 9.71 4.68 -1.99
N TYR A 144 9.35 5.52 -1.03
CA TYR A 144 8.02 5.57 -0.42
C TYR A 144 7.56 7.01 -0.35
N PHE A 145 6.35 7.23 -0.78
CA PHE A 145 5.62 8.48 -0.62
C PHE A 145 4.33 8.18 0.12
N ILE A 146 4.15 8.76 1.29
CA ILE A 146 2.98 8.60 2.15
C ILE A 146 2.24 9.93 2.21
N THR A 147 0.92 9.90 2.05
CA THR A 147 0.11 11.10 2.18
C THR A 147 -1.29 10.78 2.70
N ASN A 148 -1.88 11.73 3.44
CA ASN A 148 -3.28 11.68 3.86
C ASN A 148 -4.21 12.54 3.00
N LYS A 149 -3.74 13.04 1.85
CA LYS A 149 -4.57 13.80 0.92
C LYS A 149 -5.68 12.94 0.34
N GLY A 150 -6.93 13.33 0.63
CA GLY A 150 -8.12 12.55 0.28
C GLY A 150 -8.36 12.43 -1.22
N ASP A 151 -7.99 13.43 -2.02
CA ASP A 151 -8.09 13.42 -3.48
C ASP A 151 -7.24 12.33 -4.12
N ILE A 152 -6.04 12.08 -3.58
CA ILE A 152 -5.16 10.99 -4.03
C ILE A 152 -5.78 9.63 -3.70
N ALA A 153 -6.29 9.45 -2.48
CA ALA A 153 -6.96 8.23 -2.08
C ALA A 153 -8.20 7.95 -2.96
N GLU A 154 -8.98 8.97 -3.24
CA GLU A 154 -10.17 8.88 -4.08
C GLU A 154 -9.81 8.57 -5.55
N TYR A 155 -8.75 9.18 -6.07
CA TYR A 155 -8.25 8.85 -7.40
C TYR A 155 -7.87 7.36 -7.50
N VAL A 156 -7.13 6.83 -6.52
CA VAL A 156 -6.74 5.42 -6.48
C VAL A 156 -7.97 4.51 -6.40
N ARG A 157 -8.96 4.84 -5.57
CA ARG A 157 -10.22 4.08 -5.45
C ARG A 157 -10.95 3.99 -6.78
N ARG A 158 -11.13 5.12 -7.47
CA ARG A 158 -11.78 5.17 -8.80
C ARG A 158 -11.03 4.36 -9.85
N LYS A 159 -9.70 4.35 -9.81
CA LYS A 159 -8.89 3.51 -10.71
C LYS A 159 -9.10 2.01 -10.43
N LEU A 160 -9.16 1.62 -9.16
CA LEU A 160 -9.46 0.24 -8.76
C LEU A 160 -10.85 -0.19 -9.26
N GLU A 161 -11.86 0.66 -9.13
CA GLU A 161 -13.22 0.38 -9.59
C GLU A 161 -13.28 0.18 -11.11
N LYS A 162 -12.59 1.03 -11.89
CA LYS A 162 -12.47 0.87 -13.33
C LYS A 162 -11.80 -0.45 -13.73
N LEU A 163 -10.75 -0.84 -13.04
CA LEU A 163 -10.07 -2.13 -13.28
C LEU A 163 -10.97 -3.33 -12.96
N ARG A 164 -11.90 -3.19 -12.02
CA ARG A 164 -12.91 -4.21 -11.71
C ARG A 164 -13.94 -4.32 -12.83
N ALA A 165 -14.46 -3.18 -13.28
CA ALA A 165 -15.50 -3.12 -14.30
C ALA A 165 -15.02 -3.66 -15.66
N SER A 166 -13.75 -3.45 -16.02
CA SER A 166 -13.20 -3.93 -17.29
C SER A 166 -13.08 -5.45 -17.41
N ARG A 167 -13.17 -6.21 -16.29
CA ARG A 167 -13.13 -7.67 -16.28
C ARG A 167 -14.50 -8.35 -16.37
N VAL A 168 -15.57 -7.64 -16.09
CA VAL A 168 -16.94 -8.18 -16.24
C VAL A 168 -17.30 -8.38 -17.72
N ASN A 169 -16.59 -7.71 -18.63
CA ASN A 169 -16.85 -7.75 -20.08
C ASN A 169 -15.94 -8.71 -20.88
N THR A 170 -15.10 -9.52 -20.24
CA THR A 170 -14.22 -10.50 -20.91
C THR A 170 -14.60 -11.95 -20.61
N GLY A 171 -15.83 -12.20 -20.22
CA GLY A 171 -16.41 -13.52 -20.02
C GLY A 171 -17.47 -13.81 -21.09
N ASP A 172 -17.04 -13.97 -22.34
CA ASP A 172 -17.69 -14.71 -23.41
C ASP A 172 -16.61 -15.44 -24.21
#